data_e22bf230f22d51b0279a2c6c14aab0e3
#
_entry.id   e22bf230f22d51b0279a2c6c14aab0e3
#
_cell.length_a   1.000
_cell.length_b   1.000
_cell.length_c   1.000
_cell.angle_alpha   90.00
_cell.angle_beta   90.00
_cell.angle_gamma   90.00
#
_symmetry.space_group_name_H-M   'P 1'
#
loop_
_entity.id
_entity.type
_entity.pdbx_description
1 polymer ?
#
loop_
_entity_poly.entity_id
_entity_poly.type
_entity_poly.pdbx_seq_one_letter_code
_entity_poly.pdbx_strand_id
1 'polypeptide(L)'
;DVQPVSFTNSAWRFDRKLVMTALGLQSVQIINDFAAAARALPLLSESDLEKVGGGRAEPGAPCVALGPGTGLGVATLATTHTGDPLVISGEGGHVDFAPVTNVEAAVLDFLRARYGRVSIERLCCGEGINNIYQALAYHRNLKIKYNTAAEIGAAALTADDALSRETMAMFFAVLGAAAGNFALTLGAKGGIFLAGGIVPRYLDLLRRSDFRARFLAKGRFADYLSDIPTFVVTHSQLGLLGAAASLNDPLLRG
;
A
#
# COMPACT_ATOMS: atom_id res chain seq x y z
N ASP A 1 21.75 -11.95 -23.95
CA ASP A 1 20.40 -12.57 -24.04
C ASP A 1 19.45 -11.80 -23.11
N VAL A 2 18.64 -10.93 -23.71
CA VAL A 2 17.62 -10.17 -22.95
C VAL A 2 16.42 -11.09 -22.76
N GLN A 3 16.20 -11.56 -21.54
CA GLN A 3 15.00 -12.35 -21.24
C GLN A 3 13.74 -11.53 -21.51
N PRO A 4 12.67 -12.16 -22.05
CA PRO A 4 11.42 -11.45 -22.26
C PRO A 4 10.86 -10.98 -20.92
N VAL A 5 10.29 -9.77 -20.92
CA VAL A 5 9.62 -9.20 -19.75
C VAL A 5 8.33 -9.94 -19.52
N SER A 6 8.12 -10.45 -18.33
CA SER A 6 6.88 -11.09 -17.89
C SER A 6 6.31 -10.35 -16.69
N PHE A 7 4.98 -10.27 -16.62
CA PHE A 7 4.28 -9.64 -15.50
C PHE A 7 3.83 -10.70 -14.50
N THR A 8 3.95 -10.42 -13.22
CA THR A 8 3.62 -11.37 -12.13
C THR A 8 2.16 -11.82 -12.16
N ASN A 9 1.24 -10.94 -12.55
CA ASN A 9 -0.20 -11.19 -12.54
C ASN A 9 -0.84 -11.18 -13.94
N SER A 10 -0.06 -11.38 -15.01
CA SER A 10 -0.54 -11.38 -16.38
C SER A 10 0.21 -12.38 -17.23
N ALA A 11 -0.50 -12.98 -18.19
CA ALA A 11 0.12 -13.83 -19.22
C ALA A 11 0.91 -13.01 -20.27
N TRP A 12 0.91 -11.71 -20.17
CA TRP A 12 1.62 -10.85 -21.11
C TRP A 12 3.12 -11.01 -20.97
N ARG A 13 3.75 -11.15 -22.12
CA ARG A 13 5.21 -11.18 -22.28
C ARG A 13 5.56 -10.34 -23.48
N PHE A 14 6.62 -9.56 -23.37
CA PHE A 14 7.14 -8.81 -24.50
C PHE A 14 8.66 -8.79 -24.51
N ASP A 15 9.21 -8.70 -25.72
CA ASP A 15 10.63 -8.46 -25.92
C ASP A 15 10.87 -6.95 -26.01
N ARG A 16 11.77 -6.42 -25.19
CA ARG A 16 12.11 -5.00 -25.15
C ARG A 16 12.58 -4.47 -26.51
N LYS A 17 13.41 -5.26 -27.25
CA LYS A 17 13.92 -4.87 -28.55
C LYS A 17 12.82 -4.81 -29.61
N LEU A 18 11.89 -5.76 -29.58
CA LEU A 18 10.73 -5.75 -30.48
C LEU A 18 9.85 -4.52 -30.27
N VAL A 19 9.59 -4.17 -29.00
CA VAL A 19 8.82 -2.95 -28.65
C VAL A 19 9.56 -1.70 -29.15
N MET A 20 10.88 -1.60 -28.89
CA MET A 20 11.68 -0.46 -29.38
C MET A 20 11.63 -0.33 -30.89
N THR A 21 11.79 -1.43 -31.62
CA THR A 21 11.78 -1.44 -33.09
C THR A 21 10.38 -1.08 -33.63
N ALA A 22 9.33 -1.70 -33.07
CA ALA A 22 7.95 -1.50 -33.56
C ALA A 22 7.45 -0.06 -33.35
N LEU A 23 7.90 0.60 -32.26
CA LEU A 23 7.49 1.96 -31.90
C LEU A 23 8.52 3.04 -32.24
N GLY A 24 9.67 2.68 -32.83
CA GLY A 24 10.74 3.63 -33.16
C GLY A 24 11.37 4.28 -31.92
N LEU A 25 11.41 3.58 -30.78
CA LEU A 25 11.93 4.13 -29.53
C LEU A 25 13.43 3.96 -29.42
N GLN A 26 14.11 4.97 -28.86
CA GLN A 26 15.55 4.92 -28.59
C GLN A 26 15.86 4.08 -27.35
N SER A 27 14.95 4.06 -26.36
CA SER A 27 15.10 3.26 -25.15
C SER A 27 13.73 2.84 -24.58
N VAL A 28 13.70 1.75 -23.83
CA VAL A 28 12.55 1.30 -23.03
C VAL A 28 13.03 0.96 -21.64
N GLN A 29 12.47 1.62 -20.64
CA GLN A 29 12.69 1.33 -19.23
C GLN A 29 11.47 0.60 -18.65
N ILE A 30 11.74 -0.34 -17.79
CA ILE A 30 10.71 -1.10 -17.07
C ILE A 30 10.92 -0.84 -15.60
N ILE A 31 9.93 -0.30 -14.97
CA ILE A 31 9.93 0.00 -13.54
C ILE A 31 8.77 -0.70 -12.85
N ASN A 32 8.95 -1.04 -11.59
CA ASN A 32 7.87 -1.54 -10.75
C ASN A 32 6.83 -0.42 -10.56
N ASP A 33 5.55 -0.77 -10.47
CA ASP A 33 4.44 0.17 -10.34
C ASP A 33 4.53 1.02 -9.05
N PHE A 34 4.93 0.42 -7.92
CA PHE A 34 5.14 1.16 -6.67
C PHE A 34 6.44 1.95 -6.66
N ALA A 35 7.48 1.53 -7.37
CA ALA A 35 8.64 2.37 -7.63
C ALA A 35 8.25 3.64 -8.41
N ALA A 36 7.40 3.49 -9.42
CA ALA A 36 6.84 4.63 -10.13
C ALA A 36 5.99 5.51 -9.20
N ALA A 37 5.11 4.92 -8.38
CA ALA A 37 4.32 5.66 -7.41
C ALA A 37 5.20 6.47 -6.43
N ALA A 38 6.27 5.87 -5.89
CA ALA A 38 7.21 6.55 -5.01
C ALA A 38 7.94 7.70 -5.74
N ARG A 39 8.34 7.49 -7.00
CA ARG A 39 8.98 8.52 -7.83
C ARG A 39 8.08 9.72 -8.09
N ALA A 40 6.77 9.53 -8.12
CA ALA A 40 5.78 10.59 -8.34
C ALA A 40 5.56 11.48 -7.11
N LEU A 41 5.86 11.03 -5.89
CA LEU A 41 5.50 11.74 -4.66
C LEU A 41 5.92 13.21 -4.61
N PRO A 42 7.14 13.59 -5.06
CA PRO A 42 7.56 15.01 -5.06
C PRO A 42 6.82 15.89 -6.08
N LEU A 43 6.10 15.28 -7.02
CA LEU A 43 5.38 15.98 -8.10
C LEU A 43 3.91 16.24 -7.74
N LEU A 44 3.44 15.68 -6.61
CA LEU A 44 2.06 15.85 -6.17
C LEU A 44 1.86 17.25 -5.59
N SER A 45 0.72 17.84 -5.94
CA SER A 45 0.23 19.08 -5.35
C SER A 45 -0.59 18.80 -4.08
N GLU A 46 -0.89 19.82 -3.29
CA GLU A 46 -1.77 19.69 -2.13
C GLU A 46 -3.16 19.16 -2.49
N SER A 47 -3.66 19.47 -3.69
CA SER A 47 -4.96 18.97 -4.17
C SER A 47 -4.97 17.46 -4.49
N ASP A 48 -3.80 16.85 -4.64
CA ASP A 48 -3.64 15.42 -4.87
C ASP A 48 -3.53 14.60 -3.59
N LEU A 49 -3.58 15.27 -2.42
CA LEU A 49 -3.31 14.68 -1.13
C LEU A 49 -4.41 14.98 -0.11
N GLU A 50 -4.94 13.93 0.50
CA GLU A 50 -5.83 14.03 1.66
C GLU A 50 -5.08 13.64 2.92
N LYS A 51 -4.81 14.60 3.80
CA LYS A 51 -4.13 14.33 5.07
C LYS A 51 -5.07 13.58 6.03
N VAL A 52 -4.59 12.45 6.54
CA VAL A 52 -5.36 11.61 7.48
C VAL A 52 -4.72 11.48 8.86
N GLY A 53 -3.61 12.16 9.10
CA GLY A 53 -2.98 12.25 10.42
C GLY A 53 -1.53 12.71 10.41
N GLY A 54 -1.01 12.95 11.59
CA GLY A 54 0.39 13.31 11.83
C GLY A 54 0.71 14.79 11.72
N GLY A 55 1.97 15.09 12.00
CA GLY A 55 2.54 16.42 12.04
C GLY A 55 2.87 17.00 10.65
N ARG A 56 4.12 17.37 10.45
CA ARG A 56 4.64 17.98 9.23
C ARG A 56 5.75 17.11 8.64
N ALA A 57 5.74 16.94 7.32
CA ALA A 57 6.83 16.27 6.64
C ALA A 57 8.17 16.97 6.90
N GLU A 58 9.19 16.18 7.21
CA GLU A 58 10.57 16.66 7.32
C GLU A 58 11.17 16.71 5.91
N PRO A 59 11.58 17.90 5.41
CA PRO A 59 12.13 18.04 4.07
C PRO A 59 13.38 17.16 3.86
N GLY A 60 13.45 16.44 2.74
CA GLY A 60 14.57 15.56 2.40
C GLY A 60 14.59 14.23 3.14
N ALA A 61 13.75 14.02 4.14
CA ALA A 61 13.63 12.74 4.81
C ALA A 61 12.93 11.70 3.94
N PRO A 62 13.19 10.39 4.14
CA PRO A 62 12.53 9.34 3.39
C PRO A 62 11.01 9.39 3.48
N CYS A 63 10.34 9.07 2.35
CA CYS A 63 8.89 8.88 2.25
C CYS A 63 8.60 7.44 1.84
N VAL A 64 7.42 6.93 2.20
CA VAL A 64 6.97 5.60 1.77
C VAL A 64 5.66 5.72 1.00
N ALA A 65 5.64 5.18 -0.21
CA ALA A 65 4.42 4.85 -0.93
C ALA A 65 3.97 3.46 -0.49
N LEU A 66 2.77 3.37 0.06
CA LEU A 66 2.14 2.14 0.55
C LEU A 66 0.77 2.02 -0.07
N GLY A 67 0.46 0.92 -0.76
CA GLY A 67 -0.81 0.87 -1.45
C GLY A 67 -1.46 -0.50 -1.56
N PRO A 68 -2.60 -0.68 -0.87
CA PRO A 68 -3.43 -1.83 -1.10
C PRO A 68 -4.17 -1.72 -2.45
N GLY A 69 -3.99 -2.74 -3.28
CA GLY A 69 -4.64 -2.91 -4.57
C GLY A 69 -4.96 -4.38 -4.80
N THR A 70 -4.48 -4.97 -5.91
CA THR A 70 -4.50 -6.43 -6.14
C THR A 70 -3.59 -7.14 -5.12
N GLY A 71 -2.47 -6.53 -4.79
CA GLY A 71 -1.55 -6.87 -3.71
C GLY A 71 -1.34 -5.69 -2.76
N LEU A 72 -0.25 -5.72 -1.98
CA LEU A 72 0.19 -4.61 -1.14
C LEU A 72 1.56 -4.13 -1.60
N GLY A 73 1.59 -3.07 -2.42
CA GLY A 73 2.82 -2.47 -2.90
C GLY A 73 3.47 -1.57 -1.84
N VAL A 74 4.80 -1.59 -1.79
CA VAL A 74 5.60 -0.76 -0.88
C VAL A 74 6.87 -0.32 -1.61
N ALA A 75 7.11 1.00 -1.67
CA ALA A 75 8.36 1.55 -2.15
C ALA A 75 8.75 2.78 -1.33
N THR A 76 10.05 3.02 -1.21
CA THR A 76 10.59 4.16 -0.47
C THR A 76 11.20 5.15 -1.44
N LEU A 77 10.90 6.43 -1.25
CA LEU A 77 11.63 7.52 -1.85
C LEU A 77 12.57 8.11 -0.81
N ALA A 78 13.85 8.08 -1.09
CA ALA A 78 14.91 8.75 -0.31
C ALA A 78 15.56 9.84 -1.16
N THR A 79 16.42 10.65 -0.53
CA THR A 79 17.22 11.66 -1.21
C THR A 79 18.70 11.33 -1.03
N THR A 80 19.46 11.33 -2.10
CA THR A 80 20.92 11.15 -2.04
C THR A 80 21.59 12.37 -1.39
N HIS A 81 22.87 12.26 -1.06
CA HIS A 81 23.68 13.38 -0.55
C HIS A 81 23.83 14.53 -1.56
N THR A 82 23.61 14.26 -2.86
CA THR A 82 23.60 15.27 -3.94
C THR A 82 22.24 15.92 -4.14
N GLY A 83 21.22 15.48 -3.38
CA GLY A 83 19.85 15.99 -3.51
C GLY A 83 18.99 15.24 -4.54
N ASP A 84 19.55 14.23 -5.22
CA ASP A 84 18.82 13.46 -6.22
C ASP A 84 17.86 12.48 -5.57
N PRO A 85 16.67 12.28 -6.11
CA PRO A 85 15.71 11.30 -5.61
C PRO A 85 16.20 9.87 -5.90
N LEU A 86 16.19 9.03 -4.87
CA LEU A 86 16.53 7.62 -4.90
C LEU A 86 15.30 6.79 -4.53
N VAL A 87 14.81 5.99 -5.46
CA VAL A 87 13.73 5.03 -5.21
C VAL A 87 14.31 3.68 -4.79
N ILE A 88 13.84 3.18 -3.66
CA ILE A 88 14.17 1.84 -3.16
C ILE A 88 12.90 1.01 -3.28
N SER A 89 12.89 0.11 -4.26
CA SER A 89 11.82 -0.88 -4.44
C SER A 89 11.91 -1.96 -3.37
N GLY A 90 10.77 -2.40 -2.86
CA GLY A 90 10.70 -3.45 -1.85
C GLY A 90 9.44 -4.29 -2.00
N GLU A 91 9.45 -5.47 -1.38
CA GLU A 91 8.32 -6.40 -1.30
C GLU A 91 7.74 -6.40 0.13
N GLY A 92 7.53 -5.20 0.67
CA GLY A 92 7.07 -5.01 2.06
C GLY A 92 5.70 -5.62 2.35
N GLY A 93 4.86 -5.83 1.33
CA GLY A 93 3.60 -6.55 1.48
C GLY A 93 3.78 -8.01 1.94
N HIS A 94 4.93 -8.60 1.66
CA HIS A 94 5.24 -9.98 1.99
C HIS A 94 5.85 -10.20 3.37
N VAL A 95 6.02 -9.16 4.19
CA VAL A 95 6.42 -9.34 5.60
C VAL A 95 5.29 -10.01 6.40
N ASP A 96 5.64 -10.63 7.53
CA ASP A 96 4.68 -11.40 8.31
C ASP A 96 3.62 -10.50 8.96
N PHE A 97 2.37 -11.00 8.99
CA PHE A 97 1.31 -10.39 9.77
C PHE A 97 1.52 -10.68 11.27
N ALA A 98 1.57 -9.64 12.06
CA ALA A 98 1.69 -9.70 13.52
C ALA A 98 0.39 -9.23 14.19
N PRO A 99 -0.47 -10.14 14.66
CA PRO A 99 -1.71 -9.80 15.36
C PRO A 99 -1.43 -9.16 16.71
N VAL A 100 -2.23 -8.19 17.11
CA VAL A 100 -2.12 -7.54 18.44
C VAL A 100 -3.39 -7.64 19.27
N THR A 101 -4.49 -8.18 18.70
CA THR A 101 -5.75 -8.46 19.41
C THR A 101 -6.10 -9.93 19.29
N ASN A 102 -6.94 -10.42 20.21
CA ASN A 102 -7.43 -11.81 20.16
C ASN A 102 -8.22 -12.11 18.88
N VAL A 103 -8.96 -11.12 18.36
CA VAL A 103 -9.71 -11.29 17.10
C VAL A 103 -8.75 -11.38 15.92
N GLU A 104 -7.71 -10.53 15.88
CA GLU A 104 -6.65 -10.64 14.84
C GLU A 104 -5.89 -11.97 14.93
N ALA A 105 -5.65 -12.49 16.14
CA ALA A 105 -5.04 -13.81 16.32
C ALA A 105 -5.95 -14.93 15.76
N ALA A 106 -7.27 -14.86 15.99
CA ALA A 106 -8.22 -15.81 15.39
C ALA A 106 -8.25 -15.71 13.86
N VAL A 107 -8.17 -14.50 13.30
CA VAL A 107 -8.04 -14.29 11.84
C VAL A 107 -6.73 -14.89 11.32
N LEU A 108 -5.61 -14.68 12.02
CA LEU A 108 -4.31 -15.29 11.66
C LEU A 108 -4.41 -16.82 11.65
N ASP A 109 -5.01 -17.43 12.66
CA ASP A 109 -5.13 -18.89 12.74
C ASP A 109 -6.00 -19.46 11.59
N PHE A 110 -7.11 -18.80 11.28
CA PHE A 110 -7.95 -19.15 10.13
C PHE A 110 -7.17 -19.09 8.81
N LEU A 111 -6.44 -17.99 8.60
CA LEU A 111 -5.66 -17.80 7.37
C LEU A 111 -4.43 -18.71 7.30
N ARG A 112 -3.81 -19.03 8.44
CA ARG A 112 -2.68 -19.98 8.52
C ARG A 112 -3.10 -21.37 8.09
N ALA A 113 -4.30 -21.82 8.50
CA ALA A 113 -4.84 -23.11 8.06
C ALA A 113 -5.01 -23.18 6.53
N ARG A 114 -5.27 -22.03 5.87
CA ARG A 114 -5.47 -21.94 4.40
C ARG A 114 -4.17 -21.74 3.62
N TYR A 115 -3.25 -20.92 4.13
CA TYR A 115 -2.07 -20.46 3.39
C TYR A 115 -0.73 -20.95 3.94
N GLY A 116 -0.72 -21.60 5.10
CA GLY A 116 0.49 -21.95 5.85
C GLY A 116 1.13 -20.73 6.49
N ARG A 117 1.65 -19.80 5.68
CA ARG A 117 2.21 -18.51 6.11
C ARG A 117 1.27 -17.36 5.75
N VAL A 118 1.15 -16.37 6.63
CA VAL A 118 0.27 -15.20 6.44
C VAL A 118 1.11 -13.93 6.39
N SER A 119 1.21 -13.31 5.21
CA SER A 119 1.81 -11.98 5.04
C SER A 119 0.79 -10.88 5.34
N ILE A 120 1.28 -9.64 5.53
CA ILE A 120 0.42 -8.46 5.67
C ILE A 120 -0.48 -8.29 4.44
N GLU A 121 0.02 -8.60 3.25
CA GLU A 121 -0.74 -8.54 2.01
C GLU A 121 -1.99 -9.42 2.04
N ARG A 122 -1.94 -10.59 2.73
CA ARG A 122 -3.11 -11.48 2.89
C ARG A 122 -4.28 -10.84 3.62
N LEU A 123 -4.05 -9.66 4.25
CA LEU A 123 -5.07 -8.84 4.91
C LEU A 123 -5.23 -7.48 4.23
N CYS A 124 -4.15 -6.89 3.71
CA CYS A 124 -4.13 -5.51 3.20
C CYS A 124 -4.12 -5.44 1.66
N CYS A 125 -5.08 -6.10 1.02
CA CYS A 125 -5.35 -5.99 -0.42
C CYS A 125 -6.83 -6.30 -0.69
N GLY A 126 -7.26 -6.32 -1.95
CA GLY A 126 -8.64 -6.66 -2.30
C GLY A 126 -9.04 -8.06 -1.82
N GLU A 127 -8.21 -9.08 -2.10
CA GLU A 127 -8.43 -10.43 -1.57
C GLU A 127 -8.37 -10.44 -0.04
N GLY A 128 -7.53 -9.62 0.56
CA GLY A 128 -7.36 -9.49 2.00
C GLY A 128 -8.64 -9.04 2.72
N ILE A 129 -9.40 -8.12 2.14
CA ILE A 129 -10.72 -7.74 2.67
C ILE A 129 -11.64 -8.95 2.73
N ASN A 130 -11.67 -9.76 1.68
CA ASN A 130 -12.48 -10.98 1.65
C ASN A 130 -11.97 -12.03 2.65
N ASN A 131 -10.65 -12.17 2.80
CA ASN A 131 -10.03 -13.07 3.77
C ASN A 131 -10.42 -12.71 5.21
N ILE A 132 -10.35 -11.42 5.58
CA ILE A 132 -10.78 -10.94 6.90
C ILE A 132 -12.27 -11.22 7.11
N TYR A 133 -13.11 -10.93 6.11
CA TYR A 133 -14.56 -11.14 6.19
C TYR A 133 -14.92 -12.61 6.45
N GLN A 134 -14.30 -13.52 5.70
CA GLN A 134 -14.50 -14.96 5.88
C GLN A 134 -14.01 -15.45 7.24
N ALA A 135 -12.83 -14.99 7.68
CA ALA A 135 -12.28 -15.36 8.99
C ALA A 135 -13.16 -14.87 10.14
N LEU A 136 -13.66 -13.63 10.07
CA LEU A 136 -14.57 -13.08 11.07
C LEU A 136 -15.92 -13.80 11.06
N ALA A 137 -16.48 -14.12 9.88
CA ALA A 137 -17.69 -14.91 9.75
C ALA A 137 -17.54 -16.27 10.42
N TYR A 138 -16.43 -16.96 10.14
CA TYR A 138 -16.11 -18.24 10.77
C TYR A 138 -15.97 -18.13 12.30
N HIS A 139 -15.19 -17.16 12.77
CA HIS A 139 -14.96 -16.96 14.21
C HIS A 139 -16.24 -16.64 15.00
N ARG A 140 -17.18 -15.95 14.36
CA ARG A 140 -18.47 -15.54 14.95
C ARG A 140 -19.64 -16.47 14.64
N ASN A 141 -19.38 -17.57 13.91
CA ASN A 141 -20.40 -18.51 13.45
C ASN A 141 -21.54 -17.81 12.66
N LEU A 142 -21.17 -16.88 11.78
CA LEU A 142 -22.08 -16.12 10.93
C LEU A 142 -22.07 -16.64 9.48
N LYS A 143 -23.19 -16.46 8.78
CA LYS A 143 -23.27 -16.79 7.35
C LYS A 143 -22.58 -15.71 6.51
N ILE A 144 -21.80 -16.14 5.51
CA ILE A 144 -21.23 -15.27 4.49
C ILE A 144 -22.35 -14.74 3.61
N LYS A 145 -22.43 -13.42 3.46
CA LYS A 145 -23.40 -12.72 2.59
C LYS A 145 -22.75 -12.20 1.33
N TYR A 146 -21.49 -11.78 1.40
CA TYR A 146 -20.74 -11.13 0.33
C TYR A 146 -19.49 -11.92 -0.01
N ASN A 147 -19.09 -11.91 -1.29
CA ASN A 147 -17.97 -12.70 -1.78
C ASN A 147 -16.85 -11.86 -2.40
N THR A 148 -17.05 -10.55 -2.53
CA THR A 148 -16.07 -9.64 -3.12
C THR A 148 -15.77 -8.47 -2.19
N ALA A 149 -14.54 -7.95 -2.25
CA ALA A 149 -14.14 -6.75 -1.52
C ALA A 149 -15.03 -5.54 -1.82
N ALA A 150 -15.52 -5.43 -3.06
CA ALA A 150 -16.39 -4.33 -3.47
C ALA A 150 -17.76 -4.40 -2.77
N GLU A 151 -18.37 -5.58 -2.68
CA GLU A 151 -19.65 -5.78 -1.97
C GLU A 151 -19.48 -5.53 -0.47
N ILE A 152 -18.42 -6.09 0.14
CA ILE A 152 -18.11 -5.89 1.57
C ILE A 152 -17.90 -4.41 1.87
N GLY A 153 -17.09 -3.72 1.06
CA GLY A 153 -16.84 -2.29 1.24
C GLY A 153 -18.10 -1.43 1.06
N ALA A 154 -18.95 -1.74 0.08
CA ALA A 154 -20.21 -1.05 -0.14
C ALA A 154 -21.19 -1.25 1.05
N ALA A 155 -21.33 -2.49 1.55
CA ALA A 155 -22.16 -2.79 2.72
C ALA A 155 -21.62 -2.14 4.01
N ALA A 156 -20.29 -1.95 4.13
CA ALA A 156 -19.70 -1.22 5.24
C ALA A 156 -20.01 0.28 5.21
N LEU A 157 -20.07 0.90 4.00
CA LEU A 157 -20.41 2.32 3.82
C LEU A 157 -21.86 2.63 4.19
N THR A 158 -22.79 1.77 3.79
CA THR A 158 -24.24 1.96 4.09
C THR A 158 -24.60 1.60 5.53
N ALA A 159 -23.66 1.06 6.29
CA ALA A 159 -23.85 0.59 7.66
C ALA A 159 -24.88 -0.56 7.83
N ASP A 160 -25.30 -1.18 6.74
CA ASP A 160 -26.34 -2.24 6.75
C ASP A 160 -25.83 -3.59 7.24
N ASP A 161 -24.50 -3.80 7.23
CA ASP A 161 -23.89 -5.06 7.66
C ASP A 161 -22.77 -4.84 8.69
N ALA A 162 -23.00 -5.34 9.90
CA ALA A 162 -22.06 -5.19 11.02
C ALA A 162 -20.72 -5.92 10.75
N LEU A 163 -20.78 -7.09 10.11
CA LEU A 163 -19.60 -7.87 9.77
C LEU A 163 -18.73 -7.17 8.73
N SER A 164 -19.34 -6.55 7.72
CA SER A 164 -18.64 -5.74 6.71
C SER A 164 -17.96 -4.52 7.33
N ARG A 165 -18.63 -3.83 8.28
CA ARG A 165 -18.01 -2.72 9.02
C ARG A 165 -16.81 -3.18 9.84
N GLU A 166 -16.93 -4.28 10.56
CA GLU A 166 -15.83 -4.84 11.34
C GLU A 166 -14.67 -5.27 10.44
N THR A 167 -14.97 -5.85 9.29
CA THR A 167 -13.97 -6.22 8.28
C THR A 167 -13.16 -5.01 7.82
N MET A 168 -13.83 -3.92 7.42
CA MET A 168 -13.16 -2.71 6.97
C MET A 168 -12.42 -2.00 8.10
N ALA A 169 -12.94 -2.02 9.32
CA ALA A 169 -12.25 -1.49 10.49
C ALA A 169 -10.96 -2.25 10.76
N MET A 170 -10.98 -3.59 10.73
CA MET A 170 -9.77 -4.42 10.89
C MET A 170 -8.79 -4.21 9.75
N PHE A 171 -9.24 -4.14 8.49
CA PHE A 171 -8.40 -3.84 7.33
C PHE A 171 -7.60 -2.56 7.54
N PHE A 172 -8.25 -1.46 7.93
CA PHE A 172 -7.56 -0.19 8.17
C PHE A 172 -6.70 -0.21 9.43
N ALA A 173 -7.09 -0.92 10.47
CA ALA A 173 -6.27 -1.09 11.67
C ALA A 173 -4.95 -1.83 11.36
N VAL A 174 -5.01 -2.91 10.59
CA VAL A 174 -3.83 -3.67 10.14
C VAL A 174 -2.97 -2.83 9.20
N LEU A 175 -3.60 -2.11 8.26
CA LEU A 175 -2.89 -1.19 7.36
C LEU A 175 -2.16 -0.09 8.15
N GLY A 176 -2.77 0.45 9.20
CA GLY A 176 -2.16 1.42 10.10
C GLY A 176 -0.96 0.84 10.85
N ALA A 177 -1.09 -0.38 11.36
CA ALA A 177 0.01 -1.07 12.02
C ALA A 177 1.19 -1.31 11.06
N ALA A 178 0.93 -1.72 9.82
CA ALA A 178 1.92 -1.91 8.76
C ALA A 178 2.62 -0.59 8.38
N ALA A 179 1.84 0.47 8.17
CA ALA A 179 2.35 1.80 7.86
C ALA A 179 3.30 2.30 8.97
N GLY A 180 2.94 2.10 10.25
CA GLY A 180 3.80 2.43 11.38
C GLY A 180 5.09 1.60 11.43
N ASN A 181 5.04 0.31 11.06
CA ASN A 181 6.23 -0.53 10.95
C ASN A 181 7.17 -0.01 9.86
N PHE A 182 6.66 0.33 8.68
CA PHE A 182 7.47 0.89 7.61
C PHE A 182 8.03 2.26 7.97
N ALA A 183 7.24 3.11 8.65
CA ALA A 183 7.73 4.39 9.13
C ALA A 183 8.93 4.25 10.08
N LEU A 184 8.90 3.29 11.00
CA LEU A 184 10.01 3.00 11.92
C LEU A 184 11.21 2.39 11.20
N THR A 185 10.97 1.41 10.33
CA THR A 185 12.04 0.65 9.66
C THR A 185 12.83 1.52 8.68
N LEU A 186 12.16 2.45 8.01
CA LEU A 186 12.71 3.25 6.93
C LEU A 186 13.01 4.70 7.33
N GLY A 187 12.73 5.06 8.58
CA GLY A 187 12.89 6.44 9.06
C GLY A 187 12.06 7.44 8.26
N ALA A 188 10.83 7.07 7.88
CA ALA A 188 10.02 7.79 6.90
C ALA A 188 9.41 9.09 7.44
N LYS A 189 10.24 10.01 7.94
CA LYS A 189 9.81 11.31 8.47
C LYS A 189 9.27 12.26 7.40
N GLY A 190 9.56 12.00 6.13
CA GLY A 190 8.94 12.68 4.99
C GLY A 190 7.46 12.32 4.79
N GLY A 191 6.99 11.23 5.40
CA GLY A 191 5.58 10.83 5.42
C GLY A 191 5.29 9.46 4.83
N ILE A 192 4.09 8.98 5.14
CA ILE A 192 3.51 7.78 4.54
C ILE A 192 2.40 8.20 3.58
N PHE A 193 2.49 7.76 2.34
CA PHE A 193 1.55 8.07 1.26
C PHE A 193 0.78 6.82 0.88
N LEU A 194 -0.50 6.77 1.27
CA LEU A 194 -1.41 5.67 0.96
C LEU A 194 -1.89 5.83 -0.47
N ALA A 195 -1.39 4.98 -1.35
CA ALA A 195 -1.71 4.94 -2.77
C ALA A 195 -2.64 3.77 -3.11
N GLY A 196 -2.94 3.59 -4.39
CA GLY A 196 -3.79 2.50 -4.89
C GLY A 196 -5.28 2.81 -4.85
N GLY A 197 -6.09 1.94 -5.45
CA GLY A 197 -7.51 2.22 -5.68
C GLY A 197 -8.45 1.96 -4.50
N ILE A 198 -8.01 1.23 -3.46
CA ILE A 198 -8.88 0.85 -2.34
C ILE A 198 -9.04 2.01 -1.37
N VAL A 199 -7.94 2.62 -0.93
CA VAL A 199 -7.97 3.61 0.15
C VAL A 199 -8.77 4.86 -0.22
N PRO A 200 -8.58 5.50 -1.39
CA PRO A 200 -9.37 6.68 -1.76
C PRO A 200 -10.87 6.39 -1.84
N ARG A 201 -11.26 5.20 -2.28
CA ARG A 201 -12.67 4.78 -2.37
C ARG A 201 -13.36 4.73 -1.01
N TYR A 202 -12.63 4.39 0.05
CA TYR A 202 -13.15 4.19 1.40
C TYR A 202 -12.56 5.19 2.40
N LEU A 203 -12.27 6.42 1.96
CA LEU A 203 -11.63 7.47 2.77
C LEU A 203 -12.40 7.77 4.06
N ASP A 204 -13.74 7.79 4.00
CA ASP A 204 -14.58 8.04 5.18
C ASP A 204 -14.49 6.89 6.21
N LEU A 205 -14.38 5.65 5.76
CA LEU A 205 -14.16 4.51 6.64
C LEU A 205 -12.76 4.56 7.26
N LEU A 206 -11.74 4.92 6.47
CA LEU A 206 -10.38 5.13 6.97
C LEU A 206 -10.34 6.19 8.07
N ARG A 207 -10.96 7.35 7.86
CA ARG A 207 -10.98 8.48 8.83
C ARG A 207 -11.64 8.11 10.17
N ARG A 208 -12.62 7.19 10.14
CA ARG A 208 -13.33 6.70 11.34
C ARG A 208 -12.70 5.45 11.95
N SER A 209 -11.68 4.88 11.31
CA SER A 209 -11.04 3.64 11.76
C SER A 209 -9.91 3.90 12.74
N ASP A 210 -9.38 2.80 13.31
CA ASP A 210 -8.20 2.82 14.16
C ASP A 210 -6.87 2.92 13.38
N PHE A 211 -6.89 3.28 12.09
CA PHE A 211 -5.68 3.38 11.28
C PHE A 211 -4.57 4.19 11.98
N ARG A 212 -4.90 5.43 12.38
CA ARG A 212 -3.90 6.30 13.02
C ARG A 212 -3.53 5.83 14.44
N ALA A 213 -4.47 5.34 15.21
CA ALA A 213 -4.20 4.78 16.54
C ALA A 213 -3.23 3.59 16.44
N ARG A 214 -3.44 2.69 15.47
CA ARG A 214 -2.59 1.53 15.23
C ARG A 214 -1.23 1.90 14.63
N PHE A 215 -1.15 2.95 13.81
CA PHE A 215 0.10 3.54 13.35
C PHE A 215 0.98 3.98 14.52
N LEU A 216 0.37 4.64 15.51
CA LEU A 216 1.05 5.18 16.69
C LEU A 216 1.33 4.12 17.77
N ALA A 217 0.65 2.97 17.76
CA ALA A 217 0.78 1.94 18.79
C ALA A 217 2.12 1.19 18.70
N LYS A 218 3.22 1.92 18.90
CA LYS A 218 4.61 1.42 18.87
C LYS A 218 5.36 1.69 20.17
N GLY A 219 4.63 1.67 21.30
CA GLY A 219 5.21 1.85 22.62
C GLY A 219 5.97 3.18 22.75
N ARG A 220 7.21 3.13 23.20
CA ARG A 220 8.06 4.34 23.40
C ARG A 220 8.32 5.16 22.13
N PHE A 221 8.02 4.63 20.93
CA PHE A 221 8.17 5.36 19.67
C PHE A 221 6.87 6.03 19.19
N ALA A 222 5.82 6.06 20.01
CA ALA A 222 4.56 6.73 19.66
C ALA A 222 4.76 8.21 19.35
N ASP A 223 5.54 8.92 20.18
CA ASP A 223 5.85 10.35 19.97
C ASP A 223 6.63 10.58 18.67
N TYR A 224 7.65 9.74 18.39
CA TYR A 224 8.39 9.78 17.13
C TYR A 224 7.45 9.64 15.90
N LEU A 225 6.47 8.74 15.98
CA LEU A 225 5.52 8.53 14.91
C LEU A 225 4.43 9.61 14.85
N SER A 226 4.15 10.31 15.96
CA SER A 226 3.11 11.34 15.99
C SER A 226 3.38 12.48 15.01
N ASP A 227 4.65 12.83 14.80
CA ASP A 227 5.10 13.88 13.90
C ASP A 227 5.12 13.45 12.43
N ILE A 228 5.09 12.13 12.15
CA ILE A 228 5.11 11.63 10.78
C ILE A 228 3.72 11.77 10.14
N PRO A 229 3.58 12.58 9.07
CA PRO A 229 2.30 12.74 8.40
C PRO A 229 1.91 11.51 7.62
N THR A 230 0.60 11.27 7.53
CA THR A 230 0.00 10.24 6.68
C THR A 230 -0.98 10.88 5.71
N PHE A 231 -0.82 10.55 4.43
CA PHE A 231 -1.63 11.09 3.34
C PHE A 231 -2.30 9.97 2.57
N VAL A 232 -3.48 10.23 2.05
CA VAL A 232 -4.09 9.44 0.99
C VAL A 232 -3.84 10.17 -0.34
N VAL A 233 -3.27 9.47 -1.30
CA VAL A 233 -3.05 10.00 -2.65
C VAL A 233 -4.34 9.85 -3.44
N THR A 234 -4.87 10.98 -3.92
CA THR A 234 -6.10 11.04 -4.73
C THR A 234 -5.83 11.18 -6.22
N HIS A 235 -4.57 11.41 -6.62
CA HIS A 235 -4.16 11.51 -8.02
C HIS A 235 -4.42 10.21 -8.78
N SER A 236 -5.26 10.25 -9.83
CA SER A 236 -5.77 9.06 -10.53
C SER A 236 -4.72 8.31 -11.37
N GLN A 237 -3.63 8.97 -11.76
CA GLN A 237 -2.61 8.43 -12.67
C GLN A 237 -1.21 8.46 -12.04
N LEU A 238 -1.11 8.14 -10.74
CA LEU A 238 0.15 8.22 -9.98
C LEU A 238 1.27 7.42 -10.63
N GLY A 239 1.00 6.19 -11.06
CA GLY A 239 1.99 5.32 -11.72
C GLY A 239 2.51 5.90 -13.04
N LEU A 240 1.63 6.50 -13.88
CA LEU A 240 2.05 7.15 -15.11
C LEU A 240 2.87 8.41 -14.86
N LEU A 241 2.50 9.22 -13.86
CA LEU A 241 3.26 10.39 -13.46
C LEU A 241 4.69 10.01 -13.05
N GLY A 242 4.82 8.96 -12.23
CA GLY A 242 6.13 8.46 -11.80
C GLY A 242 6.94 7.80 -12.92
N ALA A 243 6.29 7.08 -13.83
CA ALA A 243 6.95 6.52 -15.00
C ALA A 243 7.53 7.63 -15.90
N ALA A 244 6.76 8.69 -16.13
CA ALA A 244 7.23 9.86 -16.88
C ALA A 244 8.40 10.55 -16.18
N ALA A 245 8.35 10.72 -14.85
CA ALA A 245 9.43 11.28 -14.05
C ALA A 245 10.71 10.44 -14.10
N SER A 246 10.59 9.12 -14.26
CA SER A 246 11.72 8.19 -14.33
C SER A 246 12.51 8.28 -15.64
N LEU A 247 11.92 8.81 -16.71
CA LEU A 247 12.62 9.01 -17.99
C LEU A 247 13.80 9.98 -17.88
N ASN A 248 13.74 10.90 -16.92
CA ASN A 248 14.79 11.88 -16.67
C ASN A 248 15.71 11.51 -15.49
N ASP A 249 15.55 10.32 -14.93
CA ASP A 249 16.35 9.88 -13.78
C ASP A 249 17.78 9.53 -14.21
N PRO A 250 18.81 10.26 -13.70
CA PRO A 250 20.21 9.97 -14.04
C PRO A 250 20.65 8.57 -13.61
N LEU A 251 20.06 8.02 -12.54
CA LEU A 251 20.38 6.69 -12.01
C LEU A 251 19.80 5.54 -12.85
N LEU A 252 18.85 5.85 -13.73
CA LEU A 252 18.21 4.87 -14.63
C LEU A 252 18.71 4.97 -16.07
N ARG A 253 19.58 5.96 -16.37
CA ARG A 253 20.23 6.11 -17.67
C ARG A 253 21.49 5.23 -17.74
N GLY A 254 21.30 3.92 -17.91
CA GLY A 254 22.37 2.93 -18.14
C GLY A 254 22.31 2.29 -19.49
#